data_972d8febdd3d71be96d24324f5fb67e1
#
_entry.id   972d8febdd3d71be96d24324f5fb67e1
#
_cell.length_a   1.000
_cell.length_b   1.000
_cell.length_c   1.000
_cell.angle_alpha   90.00
_cell.angle_beta   90.00
_cell.angle_gamma   90.00
#
_symmetry.space_group_name_H-M   'P 1'
#
loop_
_entity.id
_entity.type
_entity.pdbx_description
1 polymer ?
#
loop_
_entity_poly.entity_id
_entity_poly.type
_entity_poly.pdbx_seq_one_letter_code
_entity_poly.pdbx_strand_id
1 'polypeptide(L)' 'MEKQTLTFTLEREAKNTIRYAEDASGKPPAIGTLYVQKWLLGNPPPAKLSVTIGEAEE' A
#
# COMPACT_ATOMS: atom_id res chain seq x y z
N MET A 1 -1.04 1.77 -20.12
CA MET A 1 -2.04 1.95 -19.06
C MET A 1 -1.88 3.30 -18.37
N GLU A 2 -2.93 3.84 -17.85
CA GLU A 2 -2.86 5.08 -17.11
C GLU A 2 -2.40 4.83 -15.69
N LYS A 3 -1.66 5.79 -15.13
CA LYS A 3 -1.23 5.68 -13.75
C LYS A 3 -2.42 5.82 -12.82
N GLN A 4 -2.44 4.98 -11.79
CA GLN A 4 -3.49 5.00 -10.77
C GLN A 4 -2.84 5.16 -9.40
N THR A 5 -3.40 6.03 -8.59
CA THR A 5 -2.95 6.20 -7.21
C THR A 5 -3.97 5.57 -6.29
N LEU A 6 -3.51 4.67 -5.45
CA LEU A 6 -4.34 3.95 -4.51
C LEU A 6 -3.94 4.35 -3.10
N THR A 7 -4.91 4.37 -2.20
CA THR A 7 -4.67 4.69 -0.80
C THR A 7 -4.82 3.42 0.02
N PHE A 8 -3.89 3.20 0.94
CA PHE A 8 -3.89 2.04 1.82
C PHE A 8 -3.87 2.51 3.27
N THR A 9 -4.53 1.75 4.13
CA THR A 9 -4.58 2.02 5.57
C THR A 9 -3.83 0.91 6.30
N LEU A 10 -3.01 1.30 7.28
CA LEU A 10 -2.30 0.33 8.11
C LEU A 10 -3.30 -0.57 8.80
N GLU A 11 -3.15 -1.87 8.61
CA GLU A 11 -4.06 -2.85 9.17
C GLU A 11 -3.41 -3.62 10.31
N ARG A 12 -2.16 -4.03 10.14
CA ARG A 12 -1.48 -4.88 11.12
C ARG A 12 0.03 -4.75 11.00
N GLU A 13 0.69 -4.79 12.13
CA GLU A 13 2.14 -4.79 12.18
C GLU A 13 2.65 -6.21 12.40
N ALA A 14 3.54 -6.66 11.55
CA ALA A 14 4.21 -7.94 11.70
C ALA A 14 5.66 -7.70 12.12
N LYS A 15 6.45 -8.76 12.22
CA LYS A 15 7.82 -8.67 12.71
C LYS A 15 8.72 -7.78 11.84
N ASN A 16 8.70 -8.01 10.53
CA ASN A 16 9.56 -7.28 9.61
C ASN A 16 8.77 -6.49 8.57
N THR A 17 7.46 -6.64 8.56
CA THR A 17 6.60 -6.01 7.57
C THR A 17 5.40 -5.36 8.22
N ILE A 18 4.80 -4.42 7.50
CA ILE A 18 3.53 -3.82 7.88
C ILE A 18 2.51 -4.22 6.82
N ARG A 19 1.37 -4.71 7.26
CA ARG A 19 0.28 -5.08 6.38
C ARG A 19 -0.64 -3.88 6.20
N TYR A 20 -0.86 -3.50 4.96
CA TYR A 20 -1.78 -2.41 4.62
C TYR A 20 -2.94 -2.96 3.83
N ALA A 21 -4.13 -2.44 4.09
CA ALA A 21 -5.33 -2.79 3.35
C ALA A 21 -5.74 -1.65 2.44
N GLU A 22 -6.09 -1.98 1.21
CA GLU A 22 -6.51 -1.00 0.23
C GLU A 22 -7.86 -0.40 0.61
N ASP A 23 -7.97 0.93 0.52
CA ASP A 23 -9.24 1.62 0.74
C ASP A 23 -10.04 1.55 -0.56
N ALA A 24 -10.90 0.55 -0.65
CA ALA A 24 -11.71 0.32 -1.86
C ALA A 24 -13.15 0.75 -1.59
N SER A 25 -13.44 2.02 -1.84
CA SER A 25 -14.75 2.58 -1.59
C SER A 25 -15.70 2.27 -2.74
N GLY A 26 -16.55 1.26 -2.55
CA GLY A 26 -17.57 0.90 -3.53
C GLY A 26 -17.07 0.27 -4.81
N LYS A 27 -15.78 -0.05 -4.89
CA LYS A 27 -15.18 -0.69 -6.06
C LYS A 27 -14.40 -1.91 -5.64
N PRO A 28 -14.25 -2.91 -6.51
CA PRO A 28 -13.38 -4.03 -6.18
C PRO A 28 -11.94 -3.56 -6.02
N PRO A 29 -11.18 -4.11 -5.07
CA PRO A 29 -9.81 -3.67 -4.85
C PRO A 29 -8.90 -4.04 -6.04
N ALA A 30 -7.99 -3.15 -6.36
CA ALA A 30 -7.03 -3.40 -7.43
C ALA A 30 -5.89 -4.29 -6.96
N ILE A 31 -5.48 -4.13 -5.70
CA ILE A 31 -4.40 -4.92 -5.10
C ILE A 31 -4.93 -5.75 -3.93
N GLY A 32 -5.70 -5.13 -3.05
CA GLY A 32 -6.26 -5.75 -1.86
C GLY A 32 -5.38 -5.55 -0.65
N THR A 33 -4.39 -6.40 -0.47
CA THR A 33 -3.48 -6.35 0.67
C THR A 33 -2.06 -6.10 0.18
N LEU A 34 -1.35 -5.22 0.89
CA LEU A 34 0.01 -4.88 0.55
C LEU A 34 0.92 -5.09 1.76
N TYR A 35 2.02 -5.81 1.58
CA TYR A 35 3.01 -6.02 2.62
C TYR A 35 4.23 -5.18 2.30
N VAL A 36 4.58 -4.26 3.20
CA VAL A 36 5.71 -3.35 2.99
C VAL A 36 6.74 -3.59 4.08
N GLN A 37 8.00 -3.66 3.69
CA GLN A 37 9.08 -3.88 4.63
C GLN A 37 9.26 -2.67 5.55
N LYS A 38 9.51 -2.92 6.83
CA LYS A 38 9.61 -1.85 7.82
C LYS A 38 10.75 -0.88 7.54
N TRP A 39 11.86 -1.38 6.97
CA TRP A 39 13.00 -0.51 6.69
C TRP A 39 12.66 0.62 5.73
N LEU A 40 11.68 0.39 4.85
CA LEU A 40 11.26 1.40 3.88
C LEU A 40 10.41 2.48 4.54
N LEU A 41 9.58 2.08 5.51
CA LEU A 41 8.58 2.96 6.09
C LEU A 41 9.09 3.87 7.21
N GLY A 42 10.15 3.45 7.87
CA GLY A 42 10.65 4.20 9.02
C GLY A 42 9.90 3.84 10.29
N ASN A 43 10.16 4.58 11.36
CA ASN A 43 9.60 4.30 12.68
C ASN A 43 9.13 5.60 13.31
N PRO A 44 7.82 5.79 13.57
CA PRO A 44 6.75 4.82 13.33
C PRO A 44 6.32 4.75 11.87
N PRO A 45 5.72 3.63 11.45
CA PRO A 45 5.21 3.55 10.08
C PRO A 45 3.99 4.46 9.90
N PRO A 46 3.79 5.00 8.69
CA PRO A 46 2.63 5.87 8.46
C PRO A 46 1.33 5.08 8.52
N ALA A 47 0.28 5.72 9.06
CA ALA A 47 -1.03 5.09 9.14
C ALA A 47 -1.69 4.94 7.78
N LYS A 48 -1.32 5.80 6.83
CA LYS A 48 -1.84 5.78 5.46
C LYS A 48 -0.70 5.78 4.47
N LEU A 49 -0.87 5.04 3.38
CA LEU A 49 0.09 5.01 2.28
C LEU A 49 -0.59 5.42 0.98
N SER A 50 0.16 6.11 0.14
CA SER A 50 -0.25 6.39 -1.23
C SER A 50 0.64 5.56 -2.14
N VAL A 51 0.03 4.73 -2.97
CA VAL A 51 0.76 3.85 -3.88
C VAL A 51 0.32 4.16 -5.30
N THR A 52 1.28 4.47 -6.15
CA THR A 52 0.99 4.78 -7.56
C THR A 52 1.45 3.61 -8.41
N ILE A 53 0.54 3.12 -9.24
CA ILE A 53 0.82 2.02 -10.16
C ILE A 53 0.87 2.58 -11.56
N GLY A 54 1.96 2.31 -12.25
CA GLY A 54 2.14 2.70 -13.62
C GLY A 54 2.91 1.64 -14.37
N GLU A 55 2.95 1.78 -15.67
CA GLU A 55 3.69 0.85 -16.50
C GLU A 55 5.19 1.14 -16.38
N ALA A 56 5.98 0.11 -16.13
CA ALA A 56 7.41 0.28 -16.02
C ALA A 56 8.02 0.44 -17.41
N GLU A 57 8.98 1.33 -17.51
CA GLU A 57 9.76 1.49 -18.73
C GLU A 57 11.01 0.61 -18.63
N GLU A 58 11.34 -0.06 -19.71
CA GLU A 58 12.52 -0.91 -19.78
C GLU A 58 13.58 -0.31 -20.69
#